data_6675d2e6c0d0d83eb8f38824131e9b33
#
_entry.id   6675d2e6c0d0d83eb8f38824131e9b33
#
_cell.length_a   1.000
_cell.length_b   1.000
_cell.length_c   1.000
_cell.angle_alpha   90.00
_cell.angle_beta   90.00
_cell.angle_gamma   90.00
#
_symmetry.space_group_name_H-M   'P 1'
#
loop_
_entity.id
_entity.type
_entity.pdbx_description
1 polymer ?
#
loop_
_entity_poly.entity_id
_entity_poly.type
_entity_poly.pdbx_seq_one_letter_code
_entity_poly.pdbx_strand_id
1 'polypeptide(L)'
;EGVNLRQPAKHGLDRIDKFYTPRNLATMSHLWKTIHRVQPPELAAHLAFVFTSLYQRVTRLSEFRFWGGSGNTARFNVPYIFNEANVFLTFIRKAKTIQDHLEATAISYRGKSIVVQNSATSLDYLPDESVDLIFTDPPFGANINYREMNFLWESWLGAFTDNANEAIINKVQGKDVTDYQRLMTQSMRVCFRVLRTDHWLLLV
;
A
#
# COMPACT_ATOMS: atom_id res chain seq x y z
N GLU A 1 -7.64 10.69 11.14
CA GLU A 1 -7.34 12.07 10.68
C GLU A 1 -6.00 12.09 9.95
N GLY A 2 -5.86 12.98 8.94
CA GLY A 2 -4.63 13.09 8.16
C GLY A 2 -4.62 14.31 7.26
N VAL A 3 -3.43 14.68 6.75
CA VAL A 3 -3.26 15.86 5.87
C VAL A 3 -3.98 15.63 4.53
N ASN A 4 -3.85 14.44 3.95
CA ASN A 4 -4.44 14.11 2.65
C ASN A 4 -5.95 13.80 2.75
N LEU A 5 -6.46 13.50 3.94
CA LEU A 5 -7.88 13.21 4.16
C LEU A 5 -8.74 14.48 4.31
N ARG A 6 -8.13 15.64 4.45
CA ARG A 6 -8.86 16.92 4.59
C ARG A 6 -9.64 17.29 3.34
N GLN A 7 -9.08 17.05 2.16
CA GLN A 7 -9.74 17.38 0.90
C GLN A 7 -10.94 16.45 0.63
N PRO A 8 -10.84 15.11 0.74
CA PRO A 8 -12.01 14.23 0.68
C PRO A 8 -13.09 14.59 1.70
N ALA A 9 -12.71 14.88 2.95
CA ALA A 9 -13.67 15.24 3.99
C ALA A 9 -14.50 16.50 3.65
N LYS A 10 -13.89 17.52 3.02
CA LYS A 10 -14.60 18.70 2.52
C LYS A 10 -15.64 18.37 1.45
N HIS A 11 -15.48 17.28 0.72
CA HIS A 11 -16.43 16.76 -0.26
C HIS A 11 -17.37 15.68 0.32
N GLY A 12 -17.44 15.59 1.65
CA GLY A 12 -18.32 14.65 2.34
C GLY A 12 -17.81 13.20 2.40
N LEU A 13 -16.57 12.93 1.98
CA LEU A 13 -15.92 11.62 2.07
C LEU A 13 -15.12 11.54 3.38
N ASP A 14 -15.81 11.62 4.51
CA ASP A 14 -15.27 11.65 5.86
C ASP A 14 -15.23 10.26 6.54
N ARG A 15 -15.76 9.23 5.86
CA ARG A 15 -15.80 7.83 6.30
C ARG A 15 -15.46 6.93 5.12
N ILE A 16 -14.91 5.75 5.39
CA ILE A 16 -14.46 4.79 4.38
C ILE A 16 -15.59 4.37 3.44
N ASP A 17 -16.77 4.10 3.96
CA ASP A 17 -17.94 3.71 3.18
C ASP A 17 -18.33 4.77 2.14
N LYS A 18 -18.09 6.06 2.43
CA LYS A 18 -18.42 7.17 1.53
C LYS A 18 -17.49 7.30 0.33
N PHE A 19 -16.32 6.68 0.37
CA PHE A 19 -15.45 6.61 -0.81
C PHE A 19 -16.00 5.71 -1.91
N TYR A 20 -16.98 4.89 -1.61
CA TYR A 20 -17.66 4.03 -2.58
C TYR A 20 -19.06 4.55 -2.90
N THR A 21 -19.57 4.20 -4.07
CA THR A 21 -21.02 4.26 -4.29
C THR A 21 -21.70 3.13 -3.51
N PRO A 22 -22.98 3.23 -3.16
CA PRO A 22 -23.70 2.15 -2.46
C PRO A 22 -23.61 0.82 -3.22
N ARG A 23 -23.69 0.85 -4.55
CA ARG A 23 -23.56 -0.32 -5.42
C ARG A 23 -22.18 -0.95 -5.32
N ASN A 24 -21.13 -0.17 -5.48
CA ASN A 24 -19.77 -0.67 -5.42
C ASN A 24 -19.42 -1.15 -4.01
N LEU A 25 -19.85 -0.46 -2.95
CA LEU A 25 -19.65 -0.92 -1.58
C LEU A 25 -20.30 -2.27 -1.31
N ALA A 26 -21.57 -2.45 -1.74
CA ALA A 26 -22.26 -3.73 -1.59
C ALA A 26 -21.55 -4.85 -2.35
N THR A 27 -21.12 -4.56 -3.58
CA THR A 27 -20.40 -5.53 -4.42
C THR A 27 -19.02 -5.89 -3.84
N MET A 28 -18.27 -4.89 -3.37
CA MET A 28 -16.98 -5.09 -2.69
C MET A 28 -17.15 -5.95 -1.43
N SER A 29 -18.18 -5.66 -0.62
CA SER A 29 -18.47 -6.42 0.60
C SER A 29 -18.82 -7.87 0.29
N HIS A 30 -19.60 -8.12 -0.77
CA HIS A 30 -19.93 -9.46 -1.21
C HIS A 30 -18.68 -10.20 -1.71
N LEU A 31 -17.89 -9.56 -2.56
CA LEU A 31 -16.65 -10.14 -3.10
C LEU A 31 -15.66 -10.47 -1.97
N TRP A 32 -15.48 -9.57 -1.00
CA TRP A 32 -14.63 -9.79 0.18
C TRP A 32 -15.04 -11.03 0.97
N LYS A 33 -16.34 -11.13 1.31
CA LYS A 33 -16.88 -12.31 2.00
C LYS A 33 -16.70 -13.59 1.19
N THR A 34 -16.82 -13.52 -0.11
CA THR A 34 -16.66 -14.69 -1.00
C THR A 34 -15.20 -15.14 -1.03
N ILE A 35 -14.24 -14.21 -1.14
CA ILE A 35 -12.80 -14.50 -1.13
C ILE A 35 -12.42 -15.28 0.13
N HIS A 36 -12.91 -14.87 1.31
CA HIS A 36 -12.58 -15.53 2.58
C HIS A 36 -13.16 -16.94 2.75
N ARG A 37 -14.03 -17.38 1.84
CA ARG A 37 -14.55 -18.74 1.80
C ARG A 37 -13.84 -19.64 0.78
N VAL A 38 -12.93 -19.09 0.00
CA VAL A 38 -12.17 -19.83 -1.01
C VAL A 38 -11.17 -20.76 -0.33
N GLN A 39 -11.02 -21.94 -0.90
CA GLN A 39 -10.02 -22.92 -0.50
C GLN A 39 -9.11 -23.25 -1.70
N PRO A 40 -7.84 -23.52 -1.51
CA PRO A 40 -7.12 -23.47 -0.22
C PRO A 40 -6.85 -22.03 0.26
N PRO A 41 -6.45 -21.83 1.54
CA PRO A 41 -6.23 -20.49 2.10
C PRO A 41 -5.22 -19.63 1.33
N GLU A 42 -4.22 -20.25 0.74
CA GLU A 42 -3.21 -19.56 -0.08
C GLU A 42 -3.85 -18.89 -1.31
N LEU A 43 -4.82 -19.54 -1.94
CA LEU A 43 -5.58 -18.97 -3.05
C LEU A 43 -6.42 -17.78 -2.55
N ALA A 44 -7.07 -17.91 -1.39
CA ALA A 44 -7.81 -16.80 -0.79
C ALA A 44 -6.90 -15.59 -0.52
N ALA A 45 -5.67 -15.79 -0.04
CA ALA A 45 -4.69 -14.73 0.17
C ALA A 45 -4.30 -14.03 -1.13
N HIS A 46 -4.06 -14.77 -2.22
CA HIS A 46 -3.79 -14.18 -3.53
C HIS A 46 -4.98 -13.36 -4.07
N LEU A 47 -6.20 -13.88 -3.92
CA LEU A 47 -7.40 -13.15 -4.32
C LEU A 47 -7.64 -11.90 -3.46
N ALA A 48 -7.33 -11.95 -2.15
CA ALA A 48 -7.36 -10.78 -1.28
C ALA A 48 -6.32 -9.74 -1.71
N PHE A 49 -5.13 -10.15 -2.13
CA PHE A 49 -4.13 -9.25 -2.71
C PHE A 49 -4.65 -8.56 -3.98
N VAL A 50 -5.27 -9.32 -4.91
CA VAL A 50 -5.95 -8.74 -6.08
C VAL A 50 -7.00 -7.73 -5.65
N PHE A 51 -7.83 -8.08 -4.66
CA PHE A 51 -8.90 -7.23 -4.14
C PHE A 51 -8.39 -5.89 -3.63
N THR A 52 -7.29 -5.86 -2.88
CA THR A 52 -6.72 -4.60 -2.35
C THR A 52 -6.34 -3.62 -3.45
N SER A 53 -6.03 -4.07 -4.66
CA SER A 53 -5.67 -3.22 -5.80
C SER A 53 -6.86 -2.50 -6.46
N LEU A 54 -8.10 -2.87 -6.13
CA LEU A 54 -9.30 -2.36 -6.81
C LEU A 54 -9.63 -0.91 -6.45
N TYR A 55 -9.23 -0.44 -5.26
CA TYR A 55 -9.65 0.85 -4.71
C TYR A 55 -9.46 2.02 -5.69
N GLN A 56 -8.41 2.00 -6.50
CA GLN A 56 -8.11 3.04 -7.49
C GLN A 56 -9.19 3.19 -8.59
N ARG A 57 -9.96 2.14 -8.84
CA ARG A 57 -10.93 2.09 -9.94
C ARG A 57 -12.37 2.09 -9.46
N VAL A 58 -12.62 1.54 -8.28
CA VAL A 58 -13.99 1.30 -7.79
C VAL A 58 -14.46 2.33 -6.76
N THR A 59 -13.60 3.27 -6.39
CA THR A 59 -13.93 4.37 -5.48
C THR A 59 -14.27 5.64 -6.25
N ARG A 60 -14.85 6.61 -5.55
CA ARG A 60 -15.13 7.96 -6.06
C ARG A 60 -13.87 8.78 -6.33
N LEU A 61 -12.70 8.26 -6.03
CA LEU A 61 -11.41 8.86 -6.39
C LEU A 61 -10.99 8.53 -7.83
N SER A 62 -11.70 7.64 -8.52
CA SER A 62 -11.43 7.27 -9.90
C SER A 62 -11.93 8.36 -10.85
N GLU A 63 -11.03 9.22 -11.31
CA GLU A 63 -11.38 10.31 -12.24
C GLU A 63 -11.86 9.77 -13.58
N PHE A 64 -12.96 10.35 -14.08
CA PHE A 64 -13.41 10.07 -15.44
C PHE A 64 -12.49 10.77 -16.45
N ARG A 65 -12.05 10.01 -17.47
CA ARG A 65 -11.27 10.52 -18.59
C ARG A 65 -11.85 10.01 -19.90
N PHE A 66 -12.04 10.92 -20.88
CA PHE A 66 -12.61 10.58 -22.18
C PHE A 66 -11.81 9.53 -22.94
N TRP A 67 -10.49 9.50 -22.76
CA TRP A 67 -9.57 8.52 -23.38
C TRP A 67 -9.30 7.29 -22.51
N GLY A 68 -10.05 7.10 -21.44
CA GLY A 68 -9.85 6.00 -20.49
C GLY A 68 -8.75 6.28 -19.46
N GLY A 69 -8.59 5.34 -18.53
CA GLY A 69 -7.66 5.45 -17.44
C GLY A 69 -8.33 5.84 -16.11
N SER A 70 -7.52 5.95 -15.07
CA SER A 70 -7.94 6.47 -13.77
C SER A 70 -7.09 7.68 -13.38
N GLY A 71 -7.68 8.60 -12.67
CA GLY A 71 -6.96 9.72 -12.07
C GLY A 71 -5.95 9.26 -11.02
N ASN A 72 -5.02 10.15 -10.70
CA ASN A 72 -4.06 9.93 -9.63
C ASN A 72 -4.74 10.02 -8.27
N THR A 73 -4.68 8.94 -7.50
CA THR A 73 -5.20 8.85 -6.14
C THR A 73 -4.14 9.10 -5.08
N ALA A 74 -2.89 9.35 -5.46
CA ALA A 74 -1.76 9.47 -4.54
C ALA A 74 -1.93 10.58 -3.48
N ARG A 75 -2.86 11.53 -3.68
CA ARG A 75 -3.18 12.59 -2.71
C ARG A 75 -4.66 12.63 -2.35
N PHE A 76 -5.41 11.58 -2.66
CA PHE A 76 -6.86 11.52 -2.44
C PHE A 76 -7.64 12.72 -3.01
N ASN A 77 -7.25 13.21 -4.17
CA ASN A 77 -8.00 14.24 -4.86
C ASN A 77 -9.37 13.69 -5.27
N VAL A 78 -10.43 14.37 -4.88
CA VAL A 78 -11.79 14.05 -5.30
C VAL A 78 -12.05 14.72 -6.65
N PRO A 79 -12.24 13.95 -7.72
CA PRO A 79 -12.53 14.53 -9.05
C PRO A 79 -13.93 15.10 -9.13
N TYR A 80 -14.16 16.06 -10.02
CA TYR A 80 -15.50 16.59 -10.30
C TYR A 80 -16.43 15.53 -10.89
N ILE A 81 -15.90 14.68 -11.76
CA ILE A 81 -16.62 13.56 -12.37
C ILE A 81 -15.79 12.31 -12.12
N PHE A 82 -16.37 11.36 -11.42
CA PHE A 82 -15.71 10.09 -11.17
C PHE A 82 -16.27 8.98 -12.08
N ASN A 83 -15.42 8.01 -12.35
CA ASN A 83 -15.77 6.81 -13.09
C ASN A 83 -16.18 5.70 -12.11
N GLU A 84 -17.42 5.25 -12.21
CA GLU A 84 -17.88 4.10 -11.43
C GLU A 84 -17.59 2.79 -12.19
N ALA A 85 -16.40 2.24 -11.99
CA ALA A 85 -16.03 0.99 -12.63
C ALA A 85 -16.83 -0.20 -12.04
N ASN A 86 -17.12 -1.18 -12.89
CA ASN A 86 -17.70 -2.44 -12.44
C ASN A 86 -16.67 -3.25 -11.64
N VAL A 87 -17.02 -3.58 -10.40
CA VAL A 87 -16.11 -4.26 -9.45
C VAL A 87 -15.68 -5.63 -9.97
N PHE A 88 -16.61 -6.46 -10.44
CA PHE A 88 -16.29 -7.81 -10.91
C PHE A 88 -15.41 -7.81 -12.16
N LEU A 89 -15.73 -6.97 -13.14
CA LEU A 89 -14.90 -6.85 -14.34
C LEU A 89 -13.50 -6.33 -14.01
N THR A 90 -13.39 -5.39 -13.07
CA THR A 90 -12.10 -4.87 -12.62
C THR A 90 -11.31 -5.95 -11.89
N PHE A 91 -11.97 -6.72 -11.03
CA PHE A 91 -11.35 -7.83 -10.32
C PHE A 91 -10.82 -8.91 -11.27
N ILE A 92 -11.64 -9.36 -12.22
CA ILE A 92 -11.25 -10.37 -13.21
C ILE A 92 -10.03 -9.92 -14.03
N ARG A 93 -10.03 -8.66 -14.50
CA ARG A 93 -8.90 -8.11 -15.25
C ARG A 93 -7.62 -8.06 -14.41
N LYS A 94 -7.71 -7.67 -13.15
CA LYS A 94 -6.57 -7.64 -12.24
C LYS A 94 -6.06 -9.03 -11.90
N ALA A 95 -6.97 -9.97 -11.65
CA ALA A 95 -6.62 -11.37 -11.41
C ALA A 95 -5.87 -11.97 -12.61
N LYS A 96 -6.35 -11.72 -13.83
CA LYS A 96 -5.68 -12.14 -15.07
C LYS A 96 -4.26 -11.57 -15.18
N THR A 97 -4.09 -10.27 -14.91
CA THR A 97 -2.76 -9.63 -14.95
C THR A 97 -1.78 -10.28 -13.97
N ILE A 98 -2.25 -10.64 -12.76
CA ILE A 98 -1.41 -11.31 -11.76
C ILE A 98 -1.12 -12.74 -12.18
N GLN A 99 -2.11 -13.46 -12.72
CA GLN A 99 -1.91 -14.80 -13.27
C GLN A 99 -0.84 -14.80 -14.37
N ASP A 100 -0.96 -13.91 -15.35
CA ASP A 100 0.01 -13.79 -16.45
C ASP A 100 1.43 -13.50 -15.92
N HIS A 101 1.54 -12.67 -14.88
CA HIS A 101 2.82 -12.39 -14.23
C HIS A 101 3.40 -13.65 -13.54
N LEU A 102 2.59 -14.37 -12.79
CA LEU A 102 3.02 -15.59 -12.10
C LEU A 102 3.45 -16.67 -13.11
N GLU A 103 2.72 -16.84 -14.21
CA GLU A 103 3.08 -17.77 -15.28
C GLU A 103 4.41 -17.38 -15.93
N ALA A 104 4.62 -16.08 -16.21
CA ALA A 104 5.86 -15.59 -16.82
C ALA A 104 7.08 -15.73 -15.89
N THR A 105 6.89 -15.60 -14.58
CA THR A 105 7.99 -15.63 -13.60
C THR A 105 8.27 -17.01 -13.02
N ALA A 106 7.31 -17.94 -13.07
CA ALA A 106 7.43 -19.29 -12.48
C ALA A 106 8.65 -20.08 -12.96
N ILE A 107 9.07 -19.88 -14.22
CA ILE A 107 10.22 -20.59 -14.82
C ILE A 107 11.54 -19.93 -14.42
N SER A 108 11.55 -18.63 -14.16
CA SER A 108 12.78 -17.85 -13.95
C SER A 108 13.18 -17.75 -12.48
N TYR A 109 12.23 -17.92 -11.56
CA TYR A 109 12.50 -17.71 -10.13
C TYR A 109 12.87 -19.01 -9.42
N ARG A 110 14.14 -19.14 -9.05
CA ARG A 110 14.65 -20.28 -8.27
C ARG A 110 15.05 -19.91 -6.84
N GLY A 111 14.89 -18.65 -6.45
CA GLY A 111 15.24 -18.15 -5.13
C GLY A 111 14.15 -18.43 -4.08
N LYS A 112 14.56 -18.30 -2.81
CA LYS A 112 13.62 -18.22 -1.69
C LYS A 112 13.36 -16.76 -1.37
N SER A 113 12.10 -16.39 -1.12
CA SER A 113 11.73 -15.05 -0.68
C SER A 113 10.96 -15.10 0.62
N ILE A 114 11.18 -14.08 1.45
CA ILE A 114 10.42 -13.86 2.67
C ILE A 114 9.89 -12.42 2.60
N VAL A 115 8.60 -12.25 2.81
CA VAL A 115 7.97 -10.94 2.95
C VAL A 115 7.60 -10.74 4.41
N VAL A 116 8.12 -9.69 5.03
CA VAL A 116 7.92 -9.41 6.45
C VAL A 116 7.35 -8.01 6.61
N GLN A 117 6.31 -7.87 7.42
CA GLN A 117 5.81 -6.58 7.85
C GLN A 117 6.56 -6.18 9.13
N ASN A 118 7.51 -5.26 9.01
CA ASN A 118 8.29 -4.77 10.14
C ASN A 118 8.79 -3.34 9.87
N SER A 119 9.33 -2.69 10.91
CA SER A 119 9.99 -1.40 10.80
C SER A 119 11.47 -1.58 10.41
N ALA A 120 11.95 -0.75 9.48
CA ALA A 120 13.38 -0.69 9.17
C ALA A 120 14.24 -0.20 10.35
N THR A 121 13.64 0.32 11.42
CA THR A 121 14.34 0.70 12.66
C THR A 121 14.63 -0.49 13.58
N SER A 122 14.08 -1.68 13.28
CA SER A 122 14.22 -2.89 14.05
C SER A 122 14.17 -4.12 13.14
N LEU A 123 15.33 -4.62 12.73
CA LEU A 123 15.49 -5.85 11.96
C LEU A 123 16.16 -6.95 12.84
N ASP A 124 15.67 -7.12 14.06
CA ASP A 124 16.29 -7.97 15.08
C ASP A 124 16.27 -9.47 14.72
N TYR A 125 15.43 -9.85 13.76
CA TYR A 125 15.40 -11.20 13.19
C TYR A 125 16.52 -11.46 12.17
N LEU A 126 17.27 -10.42 11.75
CA LEU A 126 18.44 -10.56 10.89
C LEU A 126 19.71 -10.48 11.75
N PRO A 127 20.60 -11.48 11.67
CA PRO A 127 21.91 -11.42 12.32
C PRO A 127 22.74 -10.25 11.80
N ASP A 128 23.74 -9.85 12.60
CA ASP A 128 24.75 -8.89 12.15
C ASP A 128 25.52 -9.47 10.95
N GLU A 129 25.93 -8.60 10.03
CA GLU A 129 26.73 -8.97 8.85
C GLU A 129 26.17 -10.19 8.07
N SER A 130 24.85 -10.25 7.88
CA SER A 130 24.17 -11.38 7.23
C SER A 130 23.62 -11.07 5.84
N VAL A 131 23.61 -9.80 5.43
CA VAL A 131 23.00 -9.32 4.18
C VAL A 131 24.09 -8.88 3.20
N ASP A 132 24.05 -9.40 1.97
CA ASP A 132 25.03 -9.06 0.93
C ASP A 132 24.70 -7.77 0.18
N LEU A 133 23.41 -7.41 0.07
CA LEU A 133 22.96 -6.21 -0.64
C LEU A 133 21.70 -5.65 0.01
N ILE A 134 21.70 -4.35 0.25
CA ILE A 134 20.50 -3.61 0.63
C ILE A 134 20.13 -2.65 -0.51
N PHE A 135 18.89 -2.74 -1.00
CA PHE A 135 18.32 -1.78 -1.93
C PHE A 135 17.10 -1.12 -1.26
N THR A 136 17.10 0.19 -1.12
CA THR A 136 16.05 0.91 -0.42
C THR A 136 15.75 2.26 -1.05
N ASP A 137 14.44 2.58 -1.10
CA ASP A 137 13.89 3.87 -1.47
C ASP A 137 13.11 4.41 -0.27
N PRO A 138 13.75 5.19 0.62
CA PRO A 138 13.12 5.66 1.84
C PRO A 138 12.15 6.82 1.58
N PRO A 139 11.23 7.10 2.52
CA PRO A 139 10.31 8.24 2.37
C PRO A 139 11.04 9.58 2.28
N PHE A 140 10.55 10.48 1.41
CA PHE A 140 11.09 11.82 1.19
C PHE A 140 10.41 12.86 2.09
N GLY A 141 10.66 12.82 3.38
CA GLY A 141 10.19 13.84 4.34
C GLY A 141 8.66 14.00 4.34
N ALA A 142 8.15 15.13 3.83
CA ALA A 142 6.72 15.46 3.83
C ALA A 142 5.98 15.11 2.53
N ASN A 143 6.62 14.45 1.57
CA ASN A 143 6.07 14.29 0.22
C ASN A 143 4.85 13.36 0.17
N ILE A 144 4.96 12.17 0.76
CA ILE A 144 3.90 11.16 0.76
C ILE A 144 3.64 10.68 2.18
N ASN A 145 2.38 10.74 2.61
CA ASN A 145 1.93 10.17 3.88
C ASN A 145 1.41 8.76 3.61
N TYR A 146 2.29 7.77 3.62
CA TYR A 146 2.00 6.39 3.21
C TYR A 146 0.86 5.77 4.00
N ARG A 147 0.84 5.93 5.33
CA ARG A 147 -0.26 5.44 6.17
C ARG A 147 -1.62 6.00 5.74
N GLU A 148 -1.68 7.29 5.40
CA GLU A 148 -2.93 7.90 4.93
C GLU A 148 -3.36 7.33 3.57
N MET A 149 -2.40 7.00 2.69
CA MET A 149 -2.70 6.39 1.40
C MET A 149 -3.21 4.95 1.54
N ASN A 150 -2.70 4.24 2.54
CA ASN A 150 -3.00 2.83 2.75
C ASN A 150 -4.39 2.60 3.35
N PHE A 151 -4.99 3.59 4.01
CA PHE A 151 -6.17 3.38 4.86
C PHE A 151 -7.37 2.76 4.12
N LEU A 152 -7.53 3.00 2.82
CA LEU A 152 -8.65 2.44 2.05
C LEU A 152 -8.61 0.92 1.93
N TRP A 153 -7.43 0.33 1.65
CA TRP A 153 -7.32 -1.12 1.59
C TRP A 153 -7.04 -1.74 2.96
N GLU A 154 -6.33 -1.05 3.84
CA GLU A 154 -6.12 -1.50 5.22
C GLU A 154 -7.43 -1.64 5.98
N SER A 155 -8.43 -0.82 5.69
CA SER A 155 -9.76 -0.94 6.29
C SER A 155 -10.47 -2.27 5.95
N TRP A 156 -10.22 -2.83 4.78
CA TRP A 156 -10.72 -4.16 4.40
C TRP A 156 -9.92 -5.28 5.07
N LEU A 157 -8.62 -5.09 5.25
CA LEU A 157 -7.75 -6.04 5.93
C LEU A 157 -7.97 -6.06 7.45
N GLY A 158 -8.63 -5.05 8.01
CA GLY A 158 -8.84 -4.92 9.45
C GLY A 158 -7.57 -4.60 10.24
N ALA A 159 -6.52 -4.14 9.56
CA ALA A 159 -5.24 -3.79 10.16
C ALA A 159 -4.77 -2.43 9.62
N PHE A 160 -4.24 -1.60 10.50
CA PHE A 160 -3.74 -0.28 10.12
C PHE A 160 -2.26 -0.14 10.46
N THR A 161 -1.49 0.43 9.54
CA THR A 161 -0.08 0.74 9.76
C THR A 161 0.08 1.66 10.96
N ASP A 162 0.98 1.29 11.88
CA ASP A 162 1.36 2.16 13.00
C ASP A 162 2.11 3.40 12.48
N ASN A 163 1.62 4.58 12.86
CA ASN A 163 2.23 5.83 12.45
C ASN A 163 3.35 6.31 13.38
N ALA A 164 3.55 5.69 14.55
CA ALA A 164 4.59 6.10 15.49
C ALA A 164 5.98 6.03 14.85
N ASN A 165 6.24 4.94 14.11
CA ASN A 165 7.51 4.67 13.45
C ASN A 165 7.55 5.04 11.96
N GLU A 166 6.54 5.74 11.44
CA GLU A 166 6.56 6.25 10.07
C GLU A 166 7.52 7.44 9.96
N ALA A 167 8.59 7.28 9.15
CA ALA A 167 9.63 8.30 8.96
C ALA A 167 9.13 9.39 8.00
N ILE A 168 8.31 10.31 8.50
CA ILE A 168 7.76 11.43 7.74
C ILE A 168 7.79 12.73 8.56
N ILE A 169 7.64 13.85 7.85
CA ILE A 169 7.33 15.14 8.44
C ILE A 169 5.83 15.38 8.28
N ASN A 170 5.08 15.38 9.38
CA ASN A 170 3.62 15.48 9.33
C ASN A 170 3.09 16.24 10.56
N LYS A 171 2.60 17.46 10.34
CA LYS A 171 2.06 18.32 11.41
C LYS A 171 0.84 17.71 12.13
N VAL A 172 0.03 16.90 11.45
CA VAL A 172 -1.14 16.26 12.07
C VAL A 172 -0.71 15.16 13.03
N GLN A 173 0.41 14.48 12.74
CA GLN A 173 1.02 13.47 13.60
C GLN A 173 1.97 14.07 14.63
N GLY A 174 2.17 15.41 14.65
CA GLY A 174 3.11 16.09 15.54
C GLY A 174 4.58 15.76 15.24
N LYS A 175 4.89 15.36 14.00
CA LYS A 175 6.27 15.00 13.58
C LYS A 175 6.91 16.11 12.78
N ASP A 176 8.10 16.50 13.20
CA ASP A 176 8.93 17.50 12.54
C ASP A 176 10.13 16.87 11.80
N VAL A 177 11.05 17.73 11.33
CA VAL A 177 12.27 17.29 10.64
C VAL A 177 13.21 16.49 11.58
N THR A 178 13.18 16.78 12.86
CA THR A 178 14.03 16.09 13.87
C THR A 178 13.56 14.64 14.06
N ASP A 179 12.25 14.42 14.11
CA ASP A 179 11.65 13.07 14.17
C ASP A 179 12.00 12.26 12.92
N TYR A 180 11.87 12.89 11.76
CA TYR A 180 12.26 12.27 10.49
C TYR A 180 13.73 11.86 10.49
N GLN A 181 14.63 12.78 10.84
CA GLN A 181 16.07 12.52 10.91
C GLN A 181 16.41 11.41 11.92
N ARG A 182 15.76 11.41 13.08
CA ARG A 182 15.95 10.38 14.10
C ARG A 182 15.60 8.99 13.58
N LEU A 183 14.43 8.85 12.96
CA LEU A 183 13.95 7.55 12.42
C LEU A 183 14.81 7.09 11.25
N MET A 184 15.19 7.99 10.34
CA MET A 184 16.09 7.69 9.23
C MET A 184 17.47 7.25 9.71
N THR A 185 18.04 7.97 10.68
CA THR A 185 19.34 7.62 11.28
C THR A 185 19.28 6.24 11.93
N GLN A 186 18.22 5.95 12.67
CA GLN A 186 18.03 4.63 13.29
C GLN A 186 17.93 3.53 12.22
N SER A 187 17.17 3.73 11.16
CA SER A 187 17.05 2.78 10.05
C SER A 187 18.41 2.52 9.38
N MET A 188 19.17 3.59 9.11
CA MET A 188 20.50 3.45 8.50
C MET A 188 21.50 2.72 9.41
N ARG A 189 21.44 2.94 10.73
CA ARG A 189 22.25 2.17 11.70
C ARG A 189 21.92 0.69 11.68
N VAL A 190 20.64 0.35 11.58
CA VAL A 190 20.22 -1.05 11.49
C VAL A 190 20.64 -1.66 10.14
N CYS A 191 20.50 -0.94 9.04
CA CYS A 191 21.02 -1.37 7.74
C CYS A 191 22.52 -1.63 7.79
N PHE A 192 23.30 -0.74 8.42
CA PHE A 192 24.73 -0.90 8.57
C PHE A 192 25.09 -2.14 9.43
N ARG A 193 24.34 -2.42 10.50
CA ARG A 193 24.54 -3.60 11.35
C ARG A 193 24.36 -4.90 10.59
N VAL A 194 23.30 -5.01 9.78
CA VAL A 194 22.98 -6.27 9.09
C VAL A 194 23.76 -6.47 7.78
N LEU A 195 24.28 -5.38 7.18
CA LEU A 195 25.07 -5.44 5.96
C LEU A 195 26.46 -5.99 6.27
N ARG A 196 26.92 -6.93 5.45
CA ARG A 196 28.29 -7.47 5.55
C ARG A 196 29.34 -6.41 5.22
N THR A 197 30.49 -6.52 5.83
CA THR A 197 31.66 -5.72 5.49
C THR A 197 31.99 -5.86 4.00
N ASP A 198 32.38 -4.75 3.35
CA ASP A 198 32.68 -4.65 1.92
C ASP A 198 31.51 -4.98 0.96
N HIS A 199 30.27 -4.85 1.45
CA HIS A 199 29.06 -5.03 0.68
C HIS A 199 28.28 -3.71 0.48
N TRP A 200 27.23 -3.71 -0.35
CA TRP A 200 26.64 -2.49 -0.87
C TRP A 200 25.26 -2.18 -0.28
N LEU A 201 25.08 -0.91 0.06
CA LEU A 201 23.76 -0.30 0.26
C LEU A 201 23.51 0.66 -0.89
N LEU A 202 22.41 0.44 -1.62
CA LEU A 202 21.92 1.31 -2.69
C LEU A 202 20.72 2.09 -2.17
N LEU A 203 20.87 3.40 -2.16
CA LEU A 203 19.83 4.36 -1.76
C LEU A 203 19.32 5.09 -3.01
N VAL A 204 18.00 5.08 -3.25
CA VAL A 204 17.35 5.74 -4.38
C VAL A 204 16.75 7.07 -3.95
#